data_279e879d521fa4fc5d63d5a8f6c5f358
#
_entry.id   279e879d521fa4fc5d63d5a8f6c5f358
#
_cell.length_a   1.000
_cell.length_b   1.000
_cell.length_c   1.000
_cell.angle_alpha   90.00
_cell.angle_beta   90.00
_cell.angle_gamma   90.00
#
_symmetry.space_group_name_H-M   'P 1'
#
loop_
_entity.id
_entity.type
_entity.pdbx_description
1 polymer ?
#
loop_
_entity_poly.entity_id
_entity_poly.type
_entity_poly.pdbx_seq_one_letter_code
_entity_poly.pdbx_strand_id
1 'polypeptide(L)'
;VRSSAASDVYKRQPIVMLTAKGEDMDKILGLEYGADDYITKPFSFKEMVCRVNAQIRRYYDLNRPAANADRHFGALMISSERFEAKVNGEPLNLTAKEFKILDFLTLNQNQIFSKQKLIDAVWGIDEYIDENTVVVTIARLREKLEKAGVNNIVTIWGLGYKWQD
;
A
#
# COMPACT_ATOMS: atom_id res chain seq x y z
N VAL A 1 25.77 -9.64 -23.47
CA VAL A 1 24.68 -10.40 -22.85
C VAL A 1 23.55 -9.42 -22.58
N ARG A 2 22.45 -9.53 -23.34
CA ARG A 2 21.28 -8.67 -23.18
C ARG A 2 20.52 -9.12 -21.92
N SER A 3 20.55 -8.31 -20.86
CA SER A 3 19.63 -8.45 -19.74
C SER A 3 18.23 -8.11 -20.23
N SER A 4 17.30 -9.06 -20.24
CA SER A 4 15.94 -8.81 -20.68
C SER A 4 15.19 -8.01 -19.60
N ALA A 5 14.29 -7.12 -20.01
CA ALA A 5 13.44 -6.33 -19.11
C ALA A 5 12.68 -7.18 -18.05
N ALA A 6 12.42 -8.46 -18.35
CA ALA A 6 11.87 -9.43 -17.40
C ALA A 6 12.77 -9.67 -16.16
N SER A 7 14.11 -9.64 -16.36
CA SER A 7 15.06 -9.81 -15.24
C SER A 7 15.03 -8.64 -14.25
N ASP A 8 14.68 -7.43 -14.69
CA ASP A 8 14.68 -6.25 -13.82
C ASP A 8 13.42 -6.17 -12.93
N VAL A 9 12.30 -6.76 -13.37
CA VAL A 9 11.07 -6.85 -12.57
C VAL A 9 11.26 -7.79 -11.38
N TYR A 10 11.96 -8.92 -11.58
CA TYR A 10 12.24 -9.88 -10.49
C TYR A 10 13.29 -9.37 -9.48
N LYS A 11 14.18 -8.48 -9.88
CA LYS A 11 15.18 -7.87 -8.97
C LYS A 11 14.60 -6.93 -7.92
N ARG A 12 13.32 -6.58 -8.05
CA ARG A 12 12.62 -5.65 -7.14
C ARG A 12 11.69 -6.34 -6.14
N GLN A 13 11.51 -7.66 -6.22
CA GLN A 13 10.65 -8.39 -5.31
C GLN A 13 11.41 -8.81 -4.05
N PRO A 14 10.84 -8.60 -2.84
CA PRO A 14 11.46 -9.08 -1.61
C PRO A 14 11.45 -10.61 -1.58
N ILE A 15 12.59 -11.19 -1.22
CA ILE A 15 12.81 -12.63 -1.16
C ILE A 15 12.98 -13.04 0.30
N VAL A 16 12.07 -13.89 0.79
CA VAL A 16 12.17 -14.51 2.12
C VAL A 16 12.48 -16.00 1.95
N MET A 17 13.61 -16.45 2.47
CA MET A 17 14.02 -17.85 2.38
C MET A 17 13.49 -18.66 3.57
N LEU A 18 12.94 -19.85 3.28
CA LEU A 18 12.58 -20.85 4.30
C LEU A 18 13.66 -21.91 4.33
N THR A 19 14.45 -21.98 5.42
CA THR A 19 15.55 -22.93 5.55
C THR A 19 15.25 -24.00 6.60
N ALA A 20 15.72 -25.23 6.37
CA ALA A 20 15.85 -26.20 7.46
C ALA A 20 16.94 -25.69 8.42
N LYS A 21 16.85 -26.07 9.72
CA LYS A 21 17.80 -25.68 10.76
C LYS A 21 19.22 -26.04 10.33
N GLY A 22 19.92 -25.11 9.69
CA GLY A 22 21.27 -25.23 9.17
C GLY A 22 22.23 -24.35 9.95
N GLU A 23 23.49 -24.62 9.80
CA GLU A 23 24.60 -23.90 10.40
C GLU A 23 24.56 -22.41 10.00
N ASP A 24 25.20 -21.54 10.76
CA ASP A 24 25.24 -20.08 10.49
C ASP A 24 25.76 -19.73 9.08
N MET A 25 26.52 -20.65 8.47
CA MET A 25 26.96 -20.56 7.08
C MET A 25 25.82 -20.52 6.06
N ASP A 26 24.74 -21.29 6.26
CA ASP A 26 23.60 -21.31 5.34
C ASP A 26 22.82 -19.97 5.36
N LYS A 27 22.83 -19.30 6.49
CA LYS A 27 22.20 -17.98 6.66
C LYS A 27 23.00 -16.89 5.95
N ILE A 28 24.33 -16.94 6.08
CA ILE A 28 25.27 -16.00 5.42
C ILE A 28 25.19 -16.18 3.91
N LEU A 29 25.23 -17.41 3.41
CA LEU A 29 25.07 -17.72 1.98
C LEU A 29 23.73 -17.25 1.44
N GLY A 30 22.62 -17.43 2.19
CA GLY A 30 21.30 -16.96 1.78
C GLY A 30 21.24 -15.45 1.58
N LEU A 31 21.87 -14.67 2.46
CA LEU A 31 21.96 -13.22 2.34
C LEU A 31 22.91 -12.79 1.22
N GLU A 32 24.02 -13.48 0.99
CA GLU A 32 24.93 -13.25 -0.14
C GLU A 32 24.25 -13.52 -1.50
N TYR A 33 23.31 -14.46 -1.58
CA TYR A 33 22.50 -14.70 -2.77
C TYR A 33 21.34 -13.73 -2.97
N GLY A 34 21.23 -12.68 -2.12
CA GLY A 34 20.29 -11.59 -2.29
C GLY A 34 18.91 -11.84 -1.67
N ALA A 35 18.79 -12.70 -0.66
CA ALA A 35 17.58 -12.80 0.15
C ALA A 35 17.47 -11.62 1.13
N ASP A 36 16.26 -11.10 1.30
CA ASP A 36 15.98 -9.97 2.19
C ASP A 36 15.72 -10.40 3.64
N ASP A 37 15.32 -11.65 3.85
CA ASP A 37 15.13 -12.27 5.17
C ASP A 37 15.14 -13.80 5.05
N TYR A 38 15.28 -14.48 6.19
CA TYR A 38 15.19 -15.93 6.26
C TYR A 38 14.38 -16.38 7.48
N ILE A 39 13.73 -17.52 7.37
CA ILE A 39 12.95 -18.14 8.44
C ILE A 39 13.44 -19.59 8.57
N THR A 40 13.89 -19.97 9.77
CA THR A 40 14.35 -21.32 10.06
C THR A 40 13.19 -22.23 10.49
N LYS A 41 13.15 -23.46 9.98
CA LYS A 41 12.23 -24.51 10.44
C LYS A 41 12.72 -25.08 11.78
N PRO A 42 11.83 -25.37 12.75
CA PRO A 42 10.38 -25.14 12.73
C PRO A 42 10.03 -23.65 12.99
N PHE A 43 9.06 -23.10 12.26
CA PHE A 43 8.55 -21.75 12.46
C PHE A 43 7.05 -21.76 12.71
N SER A 44 6.55 -20.76 13.42
CA SER A 44 5.11 -20.56 13.56
C SER A 44 4.54 -19.80 12.35
N PHE A 45 3.30 -20.11 11.97
CA PHE A 45 2.59 -19.37 10.91
C PHE A 45 2.55 -17.86 11.21
N LYS A 46 2.36 -17.49 12.48
CA LYS A 46 2.36 -16.09 12.93
C LYS A 46 3.71 -15.41 12.68
N GLU A 47 4.82 -16.08 12.96
CA GLU A 47 6.16 -15.56 12.68
C GLU A 47 6.38 -15.34 11.19
N MET A 48 5.99 -16.31 10.36
CA MET A 48 6.10 -16.21 8.90
C MET A 48 5.31 -15.00 8.37
N VAL A 49 4.05 -14.84 8.79
CA VAL A 49 3.19 -13.72 8.38
C VAL A 49 3.79 -12.38 8.82
N CYS A 50 4.27 -12.27 10.06
CA CYS A 50 4.89 -11.04 10.55
C CYS A 50 6.14 -10.65 9.74
N ARG A 51 7.01 -11.60 9.42
CA ARG A 51 8.23 -11.35 8.62
C ARG A 51 7.92 -10.98 7.19
N VAL A 52 7.02 -11.72 6.53
CA VAL A 52 6.57 -11.41 5.16
C VAL A 52 5.96 -10.01 5.10
N ASN A 53 5.08 -9.66 6.03
CA ASN A 53 4.48 -8.33 6.08
C ASN A 53 5.51 -7.22 6.33
N ALA A 54 6.54 -7.49 7.15
CA ALA A 54 7.63 -6.55 7.37
C ALA A 54 8.45 -6.31 6.09
N GLN A 55 8.75 -7.36 5.32
CA GLN A 55 9.46 -7.23 4.04
C GLN A 55 8.62 -6.52 2.98
N ILE A 56 7.33 -6.84 2.89
CA ILE A 56 6.39 -6.15 1.99
C ILE A 56 6.33 -4.66 2.33
N ARG A 57 6.19 -4.30 3.62
CA ARG A 57 6.19 -2.89 4.06
C ARG A 57 7.49 -2.20 3.68
N ARG A 58 8.66 -2.81 3.98
CA ARG A 58 9.97 -2.28 3.62
C ARG A 58 10.13 -2.08 2.12
N TYR A 59 9.66 -3.05 1.31
CA TYR A 59 9.69 -2.96 -0.14
C TYR A 59 8.86 -1.77 -0.66
N TYR A 60 7.66 -1.58 -0.16
CA TYR A 60 6.83 -0.44 -0.53
C TYR A 60 7.41 0.89 -0.03
N ASP A 61 8.00 0.92 1.16
CA ASP A 61 8.62 2.13 1.71
C ASP A 61 9.89 2.54 0.93
N LEU A 62 10.71 1.57 0.51
CA LEU A 62 11.94 1.82 -0.26
C LEU A 62 11.68 2.09 -1.76
N ASN A 63 10.62 1.53 -2.32
CA ASN A 63 10.25 1.71 -3.72
C ASN A 63 9.15 2.77 -3.92
N ARG A 64 8.72 3.45 -2.87
CA ARG A 64 7.92 4.66 -3.03
C ARG A 64 8.72 5.64 -3.87
N PRO A 65 8.20 6.11 -5.03
CA PRO A 65 8.77 7.29 -5.66
C PRO A 65 8.74 8.38 -4.60
N ALA A 66 9.91 8.97 -4.31
CA ALA A 66 10.22 9.88 -3.21
C ALA A 66 8.96 10.32 -2.44
N ALA A 67 8.66 9.65 -1.32
CA ALA A 67 7.41 9.86 -0.55
C ALA A 67 7.28 11.29 0.01
N ASN A 68 8.25 12.14 -0.27
CA ASN A 68 8.36 13.53 0.14
C ASN A 68 7.90 14.52 -0.95
N ALA A 69 7.50 14.06 -2.14
CA ALA A 69 6.96 14.94 -3.16
C ALA A 69 5.44 14.99 -3.02
N ASP A 70 4.89 16.19 -2.95
CA ASP A 70 3.46 16.40 -3.07
C ASP A 70 2.97 15.83 -4.39
N ARG A 71 1.92 15.03 -4.35
CA ARG A 71 1.30 14.45 -5.54
C ARG A 71 0.17 15.34 -6.02
N HIS A 72 0.11 15.56 -7.32
CA HIS A 72 -0.87 16.44 -7.95
C HIS A 72 -1.76 15.65 -8.91
N PHE A 73 -3.07 15.84 -8.79
CA PHE A 73 -4.12 15.28 -9.63
C PHE A 73 -5.04 16.42 -10.05
N GLY A 74 -4.70 17.07 -11.15
CA GLY A 74 -5.37 18.32 -11.53
C GLY A 74 -5.24 19.37 -10.43
N ALA A 75 -6.36 19.80 -9.87
CA ALA A 75 -6.42 20.78 -8.78
C ALA A 75 -6.14 20.20 -7.38
N LEU A 76 -6.18 18.86 -7.24
CA LEU A 76 -5.96 18.16 -5.98
C LEU A 76 -4.47 17.96 -5.75
N MET A 77 -3.97 18.41 -4.59
CA MET A 77 -2.63 18.14 -4.07
C MET A 77 -2.73 17.28 -2.81
N ILE A 78 -1.90 16.25 -2.70
CA ILE A 78 -1.83 15.35 -1.54
C ILE A 78 -0.39 15.24 -1.06
N SER A 79 -0.19 15.48 0.22
CA SER A 79 1.06 15.24 0.93
C SER A 79 0.87 14.11 1.96
N SER A 80 1.46 12.95 1.68
CA SER A 80 1.44 11.82 2.63
C SER A 80 2.23 12.12 3.89
N GLU A 81 3.32 12.88 3.79
CA GLU A 81 4.18 13.26 4.91
C GLU A 81 3.47 14.19 5.89
N ARG A 82 2.75 15.19 5.37
CA ARG A 82 2.04 16.17 6.20
C ARG A 82 0.61 15.75 6.55
N PHE A 83 0.14 14.60 6.04
CA PHE A 83 -1.27 14.17 6.14
C PHE A 83 -2.24 15.27 5.67
N GLU A 84 -1.91 15.91 4.57
CA GLU A 84 -2.62 17.09 4.05
C GLU A 84 -3.11 16.84 2.62
N ALA A 85 -4.35 17.26 2.36
CA ALA A 85 -4.90 17.32 1.01
C ALA A 85 -5.46 18.72 0.77
N LYS A 86 -5.19 19.29 -0.41
CA LYS A 86 -5.66 20.63 -0.83
C LYS A 86 -6.27 20.54 -2.23
N VAL A 87 -7.28 21.35 -2.48
CA VAL A 87 -7.83 21.54 -3.83
C VAL A 87 -7.76 23.03 -4.15
N ASN A 88 -7.13 23.40 -5.27
CA ASN A 88 -6.86 24.79 -5.64
C ASN A 88 -6.16 25.60 -4.52
N GLY A 89 -5.30 24.94 -3.72
CA GLY A 89 -4.60 25.55 -2.58
C GLY A 89 -5.40 25.59 -1.27
N GLU A 90 -6.71 25.34 -1.31
CA GLU A 90 -7.57 25.31 -0.12
C GLU A 90 -7.54 23.92 0.55
N PRO A 91 -7.32 23.85 1.88
CA PRO A 91 -7.24 22.59 2.59
C PRO A 91 -8.59 21.85 2.60
N LEU A 92 -8.55 20.54 2.32
CA LEU A 92 -9.67 19.64 2.51
C LEU A 92 -9.70 19.16 3.97
N ASN A 93 -10.80 19.43 4.67
CA ASN A 93 -10.98 18.98 6.04
C ASN A 93 -11.37 17.49 6.07
N LEU A 94 -10.37 16.60 6.00
CA LEU A 94 -10.54 15.16 6.02
C LEU A 94 -10.25 14.59 7.41
N THR A 95 -11.02 13.57 7.80
CA THR A 95 -10.65 12.74 8.95
C THR A 95 -9.44 11.88 8.61
N ALA A 96 -8.75 11.34 9.62
CA ALA A 96 -7.57 10.50 9.40
C ALA A 96 -7.87 9.27 8.53
N LYS A 97 -9.06 8.67 8.64
CA LYS A 97 -9.47 7.51 7.83
C LYS A 97 -9.83 7.90 6.40
N GLU A 98 -10.51 9.02 6.20
CA GLU A 98 -10.78 9.58 4.87
C GLU A 98 -9.48 9.93 4.14
N PHE A 99 -8.54 10.57 4.84
CA PHE A 99 -7.22 10.86 4.28
C PHE A 99 -6.47 9.58 3.88
N LYS A 100 -6.42 8.57 4.75
CA LYS A 100 -5.74 7.29 4.46
C LYS A 100 -6.34 6.57 3.25
N ILE A 101 -7.68 6.59 3.09
CA ILE A 101 -8.32 6.03 1.89
C ILE A 101 -7.91 6.80 0.64
N LEU A 102 -7.96 8.13 0.68
CA LEU A 102 -7.57 8.98 -0.44
C LEU A 102 -6.11 8.77 -0.82
N ASP A 103 -5.22 8.78 0.17
CA ASP A 103 -3.79 8.55 0.00
C ASP A 103 -3.50 7.19 -0.62
N PHE A 104 -4.14 6.13 -0.10
CA PHE A 104 -4.00 4.77 -0.61
C PHE A 104 -4.48 4.62 -2.06
N LEU A 105 -5.66 5.13 -2.38
CA LEU A 105 -6.22 5.06 -3.72
C LEU A 105 -5.39 5.85 -4.75
N THR A 106 -4.91 7.02 -4.37
CA THR A 106 -4.10 7.88 -5.25
C THR A 106 -2.66 7.39 -5.42
N LEU A 107 -2.12 6.65 -4.46
CA LEU A 107 -0.85 5.94 -4.60
C LEU A 107 -0.95 4.77 -5.59
N ASN A 108 -2.14 4.21 -5.75
CA ASN A 108 -2.41 3.04 -6.58
C ASN A 108 -3.45 3.35 -7.67
N GLN A 109 -3.16 4.37 -8.47
CA GLN A 109 -4.06 4.86 -9.52
C GLN A 109 -4.50 3.74 -10.46
N ASN A 110 -5.76 3.83 -10.89
CA ASN A 110 -6.39 2.91 -11.83
C ASN A 110 -6.47 1.44 -11.38
N GLN A 111 -6.01 1.12 -10.15
CA GLN A 111 -6.20 -0.21 -9.56
C GLN A 111 -7.51 -0.29 -8.78
N ILE A 112 -8.17 -1.44 -8.87
CA ILE A 112 -9.43 -1.72 -8.18
C ILE A 112 -9.11 -2.39 -6.85
N PHE A 113 -9.69 -1.88 -5.77
CA PHE A 113 -9.53 -2.43 -4.42
C PHE A 113 -10.89 -2.81 -3.84
N SER A 114 -10.99 -4.07 -3.39
CA SER A 114 -12.16 -4.54 -2.64
C SER A 114 -12.30 -3.79 -1.30
N LYS A 115 -13.49 -3.80 -0.73
CA LYS A 115 -13.73 -3.22 0.60
C LYS A 115 -12.80 -3.84 1.65
N GLN A 116 -12.62 -5.17 1.63
CA GLN A 116 -11.72 -5.86 2.55
C GLN A 116 -10.28 -5.35 2.41
N LYS A 117 -9.79 -5.18 1.19
CA LYS A 117 -8.44 -4.66 0.97
C LYS A 117 -8.25 -3.24 1.49
N LEU A 118 -9.28 -2.41 1.40
CA LEU A 118 -9.28 -1.06 1.98
C LEU A 118 -9.34 -1.09 3.52
N ILE A 119 -10.08 -2.04 4.11
CA ILE A 119 -10.06 -2.27 5.57
C ILE A 119 -8.65 -2.60 6.02
N ASP A 120 -8.02 -3.61 5.42
CA ASP A 120 -6.67 -4.05 5.77
C ASP A 120 -5.64 -2.91 5.67
N ALA A 121 -5.74 -2.09 4.62
CA ALA A 121 -4.82 -1.00 4.36
C ALA A 121 -4.98 0.19 5.32
N VAL A 122 -6.20 0.50 5.74
CA VAL A 122 -6.53 1.74 6.47
C VAL A 122 -6.77 1.52 7.96
N TRP A 123 -7.32 0.36 8.34
CA TRP A 123 -7.64 0.02 9.74
C TRP A 123 -6.67 -1.00 10.32
N GLY A 124 -6.09 -1.87 9.49
CA GLY A 124 -5.22 -2.96 9.89
C GLY A 124 -5.89 -4.33 9.78
N ILE A 125 -5.07 -5.37 9.69
CA ILE A 125 -5.53 -6.75 9.46
C ILE A 125 -6.19 -7.35 10.72
N ASP A 126 -5.82 -6.86 11.90
CA ASP A 126 -6.27 -7.41 13.18
C ASP A 126 -7.57 -6.76 13.72
N GLU A 127 -8.10 -5.75 13.03
CA GLU A 127 -9.33 -5.08 13.43
C GLU A 127 -10.54 -5.66 12.67
N TYR A 128 -11.52 -6.14 13.43
CA TYR A 128 -12.82 -6.52 12.86
C TYR A 128 -13.63 -5.27 12.53
N ILE A 129 -13.60 -4.87 11.28
CA ILE A 129 -14.32 -3.69 10.75
C ILE A 129 -15.40 -4.15 9.78
N ASP A 130 -16.63 -3.69 9.98
CA ASP A 130 -17.72 -3.93 9.05
C ASP A 130 -17.44 -3.25 7.70
N GLU A 131 -17.69 -3.95 6.60
CA GLU A 131 -17.55 -3.42 5.24
C GLU A 131 -18.36 -2.13 4.99
N ASN A 132 -19.48 -1.95 5.71
CA ASN A 132 -20.28 -0.72 5.64
C ASN A 132 -19.49 0.50 6.13
N THR A 133 -18.52 0.33 7.02
CA THR A 133 -17.64 1.42 7.47
C THR A 133 -16.86 2.01 6.29
N VAL A 134 -16.37 1.17 5.38
CA VAL A 134 -15.70 1.64 4.15
C VAL A 134 -16.67 2.39 3.26
N VAL A 135 -17.88 1.84 3.05
CA VAL A 135 -18.91 2.49 2.21
C VAL A 135 -19.23 3.89 2.71
N VAL A 136 -19.48 4.03 4.02
CA VAL A 136 -19.80 5.31 4.66
C VAL A 136 -18.60 6.27 4.58
N THR A 137 -17.39 5.76 4.84
CA THR A 137 -16.18 6.61 4.81
C THR A 137 -15.91 7.13 3.38
N ILE A 138 -16.07 6.29 2.37
CA ILE A 138 -15.92 6.68 0.95
C ILE A 138 -17.03 7.67 0.55
N ALA A 139 -18.26 7.46 0.99
CA ALA A 139 -19.37 8.40 0.68
C ALA A 139 -19.06 9.79 1.24
N ARG A 140 -18.61 9.89 2.49
CA ARG A 140 -18.21 11.17 3.12
C ARG A 140 -17.00 11.80 2.43
N LEU A 141 -16.02 10.99 2.07
CA LEU A 141 -14.85 11.46 1.33
C LEU A 141 -15.24 12.02 -0.04
N ARG A 142 -16.09 11.30 -0.79
CA ARG A 142 -16.64 11.78 -2.07
C ARG A 142 -17.37 13.10 -1.93
N GLU A 143 -18.27 13.21 -0.97
CA GLU A 143 -19.01 14.46 -0.74
C GLU A 143 -18.08 15.66 -0.56
N LYS A 144 -16.97 15.49 0.18
CA LYS A 144 -15.98 16.56 0.40
C LYS A 144 -15.18 16.87 -0.87
N LEU A 145 -14.79 15.84 -1.61
CA LEU A 145 -14.07 15.98 -2.88
C LEU A 145 -14.95 16.63 -3.96
N GLU A 146 -16.21 16.19 -4.10
CA GLU A 146 -17.18 16.72 -5.05
C GLU A 146 -17.48 18.21 -4.81
N LYS A 147 -17.63 18.62 -3.55
CA LYS A 147 -17.78 20.05 -3.17
C LYS A 147 -16.57 20.89 -3.60
N ALA A 148 -15.39 20.26 -3.69
CA ALA A 148 -14.17 20.90 -4.16
C ALA A 148 -13.93 20.72 -5.68
N GLY A 149 -14.83 20.02 -6.39
CA GLY A 149 -14.72 19.80 -7.84
C GLY A 149 -13.90 18.58 -8.26
N VAL A 150 -13.69 17.61 -7.36
CA VAL A 150 -12.89 16.40 -7.61
C VAL A 150 -13.81 15.16 -7.57
N ASN A 151 -13.90 14.40 -8.66
CA ASN A 151 -14.81 13.25 -8.84
C ASN A 151 -14.10 11.97 -9.28
N ASN A 152 -12.87 11.77 -8.83
CA ASN A 152 -11.98 10.70 -9.33
C ASN A 152 -12.14 9.35 -8.62
N ILE A 153 -12.91 9.26 -7.52
CA ILE A 153 -13.16 7.97 -6.85
C ILE A 153 -14.35 7.29 -7.53
N VAL A 154 -14.08 6.20 -8.23
CA VAL A 154 -15.08 5.44 -8.99
C VAL A 154 -15.42 4.13 -8.28
N THR A 155 -16.71 3.78 -8.25
CA THR A 155 -17.17 2.46 -7.81
C THR A 155 -17.22 1.51 -9.00
N ILE A 156 -16.59 0.36 -8.86
CA ILE A 156 -16.71 -0.74 -9.81
C ILE A 156 -17.62 -1.78 -9.17
N TRP A 157 -18.84 -1.89 -9.66
CA TRP A 157 -19.88 -2.74 -9.09
C TRP A 157 -19.43 -4.19 -8.95
N GLY A 158 -19.64 -4.74 -7.76
CA GLY A 158 -19.23 -6.10 -7.43
C GLY A 158 -17.75 -6.29 -7.15
N LEU A 159 -16.87 -5.29 -7.40
CA LEU A 159 -15.42 -5.39 -7.22
C LEU A 159 -14.86 -4.45 -6.17
N GLY A 160 -15.33 -3.20 -6.10
CA GLY A 160 -14.83 -2.24 -5.12
C GLY A 160 -14.65 -0.82 -5.65
N TYR A 161 -13.55 -0.19 -5.30
CA TYR A 161 -13.28 1.22 -5.58
C TYR A 161 -11.91 1.41 -6.24
N LYS A 162 -11.79 2.46 -7.04
CA LYS A 162 -10.52 2.89 -7.62
C LYS A 162 -10.43 4.42 -7.68
N TRP A 163 -9.21 4.94 -7.71
CA TRP A 163 -8.93 6.29 -8.21
C TRP A 163 -8.76 6.23 -9.72
N GLN A 164 -9.50 7.04 -10.43
CA GLN A 164 -9.39 7.16 -11.88
C GLN A 164 -8.88 8.56 -12.20
N ASP A 165 -7.71 8.61 -12.82
CA ASP A 165 -7.12 9.85 -13.33
C ASP A 165 -7.65 10.15 -14.73
#